data_ee645a8394bb12fd0ce6d8917b2d1fdd
#
_entry.id   ee645a8394bb12fd0ce6d8917b2d1fdd
#
_cell.length_a   1.000
_cell.length_b   1.000
_cell.length_c   1.000
_cell.angle_alpha   90.00
_cell.angle_beta   90.00
_cell.angle_gamma   90.00
#
_symmetry.space_group_name_H-M   'P 1'
#
loop_
_entity.id
_entity.type
_entity.pdbx_description
1 polymer ?
#
loop_
_entity_poly.entity_id
_entity_poly.type
_entity_poly.pdbx_seq_one_letter_code
_entity_poly.pdbx_strand_id
1 'polypeptide(L)'
;MLGVAIGACAQNADYVTQVTCRLASPEMYGRGYDHHGDSIAAEFIRQEMIKLKLKPLGDNYLQYYNLDICYIEDNPTLKLKGKSLRPYYDYRLQPLWRLKKETLEKSKWNLLTEDFLFLGTSKLGEAVPLVPSGDQKLQCYVEILNPKCKAKAKFLDYDIHVVRERNYRTQNVVGYLPGESDTMMVFTAHYDHLGSWGDSLCFFGAHDNASGTALVLDIARLYSTTYPHRYTLVFMLFSGEEAGLCGSSHAARNPLIDYSKVKLLVNLDMFCGGSEGIAIVNATDSLCQPFVKQLIAVNDSITRLPEIKQRTNAANSDHYPCTSLCPAMFIYSLGGPYGGYHSPADDCQSCGIAQNYPNMIRLITSLIE
;
A
#
# COMPACT_ATOMS: atom_id res chain seq x y z
N MET A 1 -6.17 -23.24 31.34
CA MET A 1 -4.74 -23.17 31.06
C MET A 1 -4.41 -24.23 30.02
N LEU A 2 -4.50 -23.90 28.75
CA LEU A 2 -3.82 -24.59 27.65
C LEU A 2 -3.05 -23.50 26.90
N GLY A 3 -1.86 -23.19 27.41
CA GLY A 3 -0.85 -22.52 26.63
C GLY A 3 -0.43 -23.46 25.52
N VAL A 4 -1.08 -23.36 24.37
CA VAL A 4 -0.48 -23.84 23.13
C VAL A 4 0.76 -22.98 22.97
N ALA A 5 1.89 -23.52 23.37
CA ALA A 5 3.15 -23.06 22.87
C ALA A 5 3.01 -23.04 21.36
N ILE A 6 2.85 -21.84 20.78
CA ILE A 6 3.27 -21.62 19.39
C ILE A 6 4.73 -22.00 19.45
N GLY A 7 4.97 -23.30 19.23
CA GLY A 7 6.30 -23.86 19.25
C GLY A 7 7.10 -22.99 18.33
N ALA A 8 8.37 -22.81 18.65
CA ALA A 8 9.39 -22.07 17.92
C ALA A 8 9.56 -22.57 16.46
N CYS A 9 8.48 -22.86 15.77
CA CYS A 9 8.38 -22.97 14.33
C CYS A 9 8.44 -21.56 13.81
N ALA A 10 9.62 -21.01 14.08
CA ALA A 10 10.26 -19.91 13.43
C ALA A 10 9.26 -18.82 12.97
N GLN A 11 8.99 -17.89 13.84
CA GLN A 11 8.83 -16.50 13.45
C GLN A 11 10.03 -16.18 12.54
N ASN A 12 9.94 -16.64 11.29
CA ASN A 12 11.05 -16.56 10.37
C ASN A 12 10.95 -15.21 9.66
N ALA A 13 11.61 -14.20 10.24
CA ALA A 13 11.80 -12.91 9.59
C ALA A 13 12.35 -13.05 8.15
N ASP A 14 12.98 -14.19 7.83
CA ASP A 14 13.52 -14.47 6.49
C ASP A 14 12.39 -14.58 5.44
N TYR A 15 11.26 -15.23 5.77
CA TYR A 15 10.14 -15.33 4.81
C TYR A 15 9.55 -13.96 4.52
N VAL A 16 9.24 -13.16 5.56
CA VAL A 16 8.70 -11.81 5.37
C VAL A 16 9.68 -10.93 4.62
N THR A 17 10.97 -11.00 4.97
CA THR A 17 12.00 -10.25 4.26
C THR A 17 12.09 -10.68 2.79
N GLN A 18 12.09 -11.97 2.48
CA GLN A 18 12.13 -12.49 1.11
C GLN A 18 10.91 -12.03 0.29
N VAL A 19 9.70 -12.11 0.86
CA VAL A 19 8.48 -11.67 0.18
C VAL A 19 8.49 -10.16 -0.04
N THR A 20 8.86 -9.38 0.98
CA THR A 20 8.99 -7.92 0.87
C THR A 20 9.99 -7.55 -0.22
N CYS A 21 11.20 -8.13 -0.19
CA CYS A 21 12.23 -7.86 -1.18
C CYS A 21 11.83 -8.31 -2.59
N ARG A 22 11.07 -9.40 -2.72
CA ARG A 22 10.56 -9.84 -4.02
C ARG A 22 9.52 -8.86 -4.56
N LEU A 23 8.58 -8.41 -3.75
CA LEU A 23 7.56 -7.42 -4.14
C LEU A 23 8.18 -6.04 -4.42
N ALA A 24 9.22 -5.66 -3.69
CA ALA A 24 9.95 -4.41 -3.89
C ALA A 24 11.13 -4.55 -4.88
N SER A 25 11.14 -5.58 -5.73
CA SER A 25 12.20 -5.77 -6.72
C SER A 25 11.91 -5.04 -8.02
N PRO A 26 12.95 -4.75 -8.83
CA PRO A 26 12.78 -4.07 -10.13
C PRO A 26 11.81 -4.79 -11.07
N GLU A 27 11.76 -6.14 -11.03
CA GLU A 27 10.90 -6.96 -11.89
C GLU A 27 9.41 -6.82 -11.58
N MET A 28 9.06 -6.17 -10.48
CA MET A 28 7.68 -5.83 -10.11
C MET A 28 7.25 -4.45 -10.61
N TYR A 29 8.14 -3.70 -11.26
CA TYR A 29 7.86 -2.37 -11.83
C TYR A 29 7.11 -1.46 -10.85
N GLY A 30 7.53 -1.46 -9.58
CA GLY A 30 6.86 -0.69 -8.53
C GLY A 30 5.38 -1.04 -8.33
N ARG A 31 4.95 -2.22 -8.76
CA ARG A 31 3.58 -2.75 -8.62
C ARG A 31 2.50 -1.78 -9.11
N GLY A 32 2.88 -0.90 -10.03
CA GLY A 32 1.98 0.02 -10.71
C GLY A 32 1.32 -0.59 -11.94
N TYR A 33 0.64 0.25 -12.71
CA TYR A 33 -0.13 -0.20 -13.86
C TYR A 33 0.70 -0.20 -15.16
N ASP A 34 1.74 0.62 -15.21
CA ASP A 34 2.76 0.56 -16.24
C ASP A 34 3.45 -0.81 -16.19
N HIS A 35 3.83 -1.33 -17.34
CA HIS A 35 4.41 -2.69 -17.46
C HIS A 35 3.58 -3.80 -16.80
N HIS A 36 2.32 -3.55 -16.43
CA HIS A 36 1.47 -4.50 -15.69
C HIS A 36 2.06 -4.98 -14.36
N GLY A 37 2.77 -4.11 -13.64
CA GLY A 37 3.42 -4.43 -12.38
C GLY A 37 2.44 -4.93 -11.31
N ASP A 38 1.22 -4.38 -11.27
CA ASP A 38 0.11 -4.84 -10.43
C ASP A 38 -0.26 -6.32 -10.72
N SER A 39 -0.34 -6.69 -11.99
CA SER A 39 -0.71 -8.04 -12.41
C SER A 39 0.42 -9.05 -12.14
N ILE A 40 1.68 -8.64 -12.31
CA ILE A 40 2.86 -9.45 -11.99
C ILE A 40 2.89 -9.73 -10.47
N ALA A 41 2.65 -8.71 -9.65
CA ALA A 41 2.59 -8.86 -8.20
C ALA A 41 1.40 -9.73 -7.75
N ALA A 42 0.22 -9.54 -8.35
CA ALA A 42 -0.95 -10.38 -8.07
C ALA A 42 -0.70 -11.87 -8.36
N GLU A 43 -0.05 -12.18 -9.48
CA GLU A 43 0.30 -13.56 -9.82
C GLU A 43 1.32 -14.14 -8.84
N PHE A 44 2.32 -13.38 -8.42
CA PHE A 44 3.26 -13.82 -7.39
C PHE A 44 2.51 -14.14 -6.08
N ILE A 45 1.64 -13.26 -5.62
CA ILE A 45 0.84 -13.44 -4.40
C ILE A 45 -0.09 -14.66 -4.52
N ARG A 46 -0.75 -14.83 -5.66
CA ARG A 46 -1.60 -15.99 -5.94
C ARG A 46 -0.81 -17.29 -5.84
N GLN A 47 0.40 -17.34 -6.38
CA GLN A 47 1.28 -18.50 -6.29
C GLN A 47 1.70 -18.77 -4.83
N GLU A 48 1.98 -17.74 -4.04
CA GLU A 48 2.24 -17.92 -2.60
C GLU A 48 1.02 -18.50 -1.89
N MET A 49 -0.20 -18.00 -2.13
CA MET A 49 -1.42 -18.57 -1.54
C MET A 49 -1.63 -20.05 -1.92
N ILE A 50 -1.34 -20.44 -3.17
CA ILE A 50 -1.40 -21.85 -3.62
C ILE A 50 -0.36 -22.69 -2.87
N LYS A 51 0.88 -22.25 -2.76
CA LYS A 51 1.95 -22.95 -2.02
C LYS A 51 1.58 -23.15 -0.55
N LEU A 52 0.94 -22.16 0.05
CA LEU A 52 0.43 -22.20 1.41
C LEU A 52 -0.87 -23.01 1.56
N LYS A 53 -1.41 -23.57 0.47
CA LYS A 53 -2.63 -24.39 0.43
C LYS A 53 -3.88 -23.67 0.92
N LEU A 54 -3.96 -22.37 0.75
CA LEU A 54 -5.20 -21.63 0.96
C LEU A 54 -6.26 -22.11 -0.03
N LYS A 55 -7.51 -22.01 0.38
CA LYS A 55 -8.64 -22.21 -0.54
C LYS A 55 -8.94 -20.91 -1.27
N PRO A 56 -9.26 -20.97 -2.58
CA PRO A 56 -9.56 -19.76 -3.34
C PRO A 56 -10.90 -19.14 -2.97
N LEU A 57 -10.98 -17.81 -3.03
CA LEU A 57 -12.19 -17.05 -3.19
C LEU A 57 -12.14 -16.32 -4.54
N GLY A 58 -13.31 -16.01 -5.11
CA GLY A 58 -13.38 -15.43 -6.45
C GLY A 58 -12.99 -16.42 -7.55
N ASP A 59 -12.53 -15.88 -8.68
CA ASP A 59 -12.06 -16.68 -9.83
C ASP A 59 -10.60 -17.07 -9.64
N ASN A 60 -10.36 -18.30 -9.16
CA ASN A 60 -9.03 -18.82 -8.92
C ASN A 60 -8.12 -17.89 -8.10
N TYR A 61 -8.61 -17.43 -6.94
CA TYR A 61 -8.06 -16.44 -6.01
C TYR A 61 -8.19 -14.98 -6.46
N LEU A 62 -8.75 -14.67 -7.64
CA LEU A 62 -8.79 -13.32 -8.16
C LEU A 62 -10.22 -12.75 -8.12
N GLN A 63 -10.32 -11.51 -7.69
CA GLN A 63 -11.52 -10.68 -7.79
C GLN A 63 -11.23 -9.52 -8.75
N TYR A 64 -11.66 -9.65 -9.98
CA TYR A 64 -11.41 -8.64 -11.02
C TYR A 64 -12.34 -7.44 -10.92
N TYR A 65 -11.78 -6.27 -11.26
CA TYR A 65 -12.55 -5.05 -11.45
C TYR A 65 -11.81 -4.11 -12.43
N ASN A 66 -12.49 -3.05 -12.85
CA ASN A 66 -11.91 -2.09 -13.77
C ASN A 66 -11.78 -0.72 -13.09
N LEU A 67 -10.71 0.00 -13.45
CA LEU A 67 -10.50 1.39 -13.08
C LEU A 67 -9.87 2.17 -14.24
N ASP A 68 -10.03 3.48 -14.23
CA ASP A 68 -9.31 4.36 -15.14
C ASP A 68 -7.95 4.70 -14.52
N ILE A 69 -6.88 4.60 -15.32
CA ILE A 69 -5.50 4.86 -14.87
C ILE A 69 -4.81 5.88 -15.76
N CYS A 70 -3.76 6.49 -15.22
CA CYS A 70 -2.73 7.17 -15.98
C CYS A 70 -1.34 6.68 -15.55
N TYR A 71 -0.43 6.57 -16.51
CA TYR A 71 0.97 6.23 -16.23
C TYR A 71 1.92 6.95 -17.20
N ILE A 72 3.20 6.94 -16.93
CA ILE A 72 4.24 7.52 -17.78
C ILE A 72 4.88 6.38 -18.55
N GLU A 73 4.74 6.40 -19.87
CA GLU A 73 5.16 5.30 -20.75
C GLU A 73 6.66 5.23 -20.93
N ASP A 74 7.28 6.37 -21.26
CA ASP A 74 8.71 6.48 -21.55
C ASP A 74 9.47 7.20 -20.43
N ASN A 75 10.80 7.17 -20.51
CA ASN A 75 11.64 7.95 -19.61
C ASN A 75 11.38 9.46 -19.75
N PRO A 76 10.73 10.11 -18.79
CA PRO A 76 10.37 11.50 -18.94
C PRO A 76 11.60 12.40 -18.92
N THR A 77 11.75 13.25 -19.93
CA THR A 77 12.85 14.22 -19.97
C THR A 77 12.32 15.64 -19.84
N LEU A 78 13.06 16.47 -19.12
CA LEU A 78 12.77 17.89 -18.96
C LEU A 78 14.07 18.69 -18.87
N LYS A 79 14.19 19.71 -19.70
CA LYS A 79 15.27 20.68 -19.61
C LYS A 79 14.73 22.08 -19.38
N LEU A 80 15.41 22.82 -18.52
CA LEU A 80 15.12 24.23 -18.28
C LEU A 80 16.35 25.06 -18.62
N LYS A 81 16.22 25.95 -19.62
CA LYS A 81 17.36 26.75 -20.16
C LYS A 81 18.54 25.87 -20.59
N GLY A 82 18.26 24.76 -21.25
CA GLY A 82 19.27 23.80 -21.75
C GLY A 82 19.86 22.88 -20.65
N LYS A 83 19.53 23.05 -19.38
CA LYS A 83 19.98 22.18 -18.30
C LYS A 83 18.96 21.07 -18.08
N SER A 84 19.40 19.82 -18.17
CA SER A 84 18.57 18.64 -17.83
C SER A 84 18.22 18.63 -16.34
N LEU A 85 16.97 18.32 -16.05
CA LEU A 85 16.42 18.14 -14.71
C LEU A 85 16.18 16.65 -14.47
N ARG A 86 16.40 16.22 -13.24
CA ARG A 86 16.22 14.82 -12.82
C ARG A 86 14.76 14.58 -12.44
N PRO A 87 14.10 13.56 -13.02
CA PRO A 87 12.77 13.14 -12.58
C PRO A 87 12.74 12.88 -11.08
N TYR A 88 11.60 13.11 -10.44
CA TYR A 88 11.39 13.01 -9.01
C TYR A 88 12.20 14.00 -8.15
N TYR A 89 13.48 14.24 -8.42
CA TYR A 89 14.36 15.05 -7.58
C TYR A 89 14.32 16.55 -7.92
N ASP A 90 14.32 16.90 -9.19
CA ASP A 90 14.33 18.29 -9.66
C ASP A 90 12.95 18.72 -10.18
N TYR A 91 12.10 17.75 -10.57
CA TYR A 91 10.69 17.98 -10.91
C TYR A 91 9.83 16.75 -10.58
N ARG A 92 8.53 16.98 -10.41
CA ARG A 92 7.52 15.92 -10.21
C ARG A 92 6.31 16.14 -11.08
N LEU A 93 5.76 15.04 -11.57
CA LEU A 93 4.43 15.03 -12.16
C LEU A 93 3.42 14.82 -11.04
N GLN A 94 2.34 15.58 -11.09
CA GLN A 94 1.27 15.56 -10.10
C GLN A 94 -0.08 15.44 -10.81
N PRO A 95 -1.01 14.62 -10.34
CA PRO A 95 -2.34 14.54 -10.94
C PRO A 95 -3.08 15.85 -10.79
N LEU A 96 -3.90 16.18 -11.78
CA LEU A 96 -4.57 17.48 -11.84
C LEU A 96 -5.54 17.72 -10.65
N TRP A 97 -6.12 16.67 -10.09
CA TRP A 97 -7.01 16.79 -8.92
C TRP A 97 -6.31 17.34 -7.66
N ARG A 98 -4.99 17.22 -7.57
CA ARG A 98 -4.20 17.84 -6.49
C ARG A 98 -3.96 19.33 -6.68
N LEU A 99 -4.22 19.86 -7.87
CA LEU A 99 -4.01 21.28 -8.16
C LEU A 99 -5.06 22.13 -7.43
N LYS A 100 -4.67 22.70 -6.31
CA LYS A 100 -5.49 23.60 -5.53
C LYS A 100 -5.09 25.06 -5.81
N LYS A 101 -6.03 25.99 -5.57
CA LYS A 101 -5.76 27.43 -5.67
C LYS A 101 -4.51 27.84 -4.89
N GLU A 102 -4.34 27.31 -3.68
CA GLU A 102 -3.16 27.54 -2.85
C GLU A 102 -1.85 27.08 -3.49
N THR A 103 -1.88 25.99 -4.26
CA THR A 103 -0.70 25.48 -4.99
C THR A 103 -0.26 26.49 -6.04
N LEU A 104 -1.22 27.06 -6.78
CA LEU A 104 -0.96 28.11 -7.76
C LEU A 104 -0.46 29.39 -7.10
N GLU A 105 -1.06 29.82 -5.99
CA GLU A 105 -0.68 31.04 -5.24
C GLU A 105 0.72 30.91 -4.61
N LYS A 106 1.09 29.72 -4.13
CA LYS A 106 2.42 29.45 -3.58
C LYS A 106 3.49 29.24 -4.63
N SER A 107 3.11 28.98 -5.89
CA SER A 107 4.07 28.85 -6.99
C SER A 107 4.80 30.17 -7.23
N LYS A 108 6.09 30.08 -7.55
CA LYS A 108 6.92 31.27 -7.84
C LYS A 108 6.74 31.76 -9.27
N TRP A 109 6.27 30.89 -10.13
CA TRP A 109 5.87 31.16 -11.52
C TRP A 109 5.03 29.98 -12.03
N ASN A 110 4.24 30.22 -13.06
CA ASN A 110 3.50 29.18 -13.79
C ASN A 110 3.60 29.39 -15.29
N LEU A 111 3.43 28.33 -16.04
CA LEU A 111 3.40 28.32 -17.48
C LEU A 111 2.47 27.21 -17.97
N LEU A 112 1.46 27.55 -18.73
CA LEU A 112 0.58 26.60 -19.41
C LEU A 112 1.09 26.40 -20.83
N THR A 113 1.24 25.14 -21.23
CA THR A 113 1.48 24.69 -22.61
C THR A 113 0.26 23.94 -23.12
N GLU A 114 0.34 23.34 -24.31
CA GLU A 114 -0.75 22.49 -24.82
C GLU A 114 -0.96 21.23 -23.96
N ASP A 115 0.14 20.69 -23.40
CA ASP A 115 0.14 19.37 -22.76
C ASP A 115 0.20 19.46 -21.24
N PHE A 116 0.86 20.50 -20.68
CA PHE A 116 1.11 20.58 -19.25
C PHE A 116 1.01 22.00 -18.69
N LEU A 117 0.60 22.05 -17.41
CA LEU A 117 0.83 23.21 -16.57
C LEU A 117 2.12 23.02 -15.78
N PHE A 118 3.12 23.88 -15.99
CA PHE A 118 4.37 23.88 -15.26
C PHE A 118 4.32 24.88 -14.10
N LEU A 119 4.73 24.48 -12.91
CA LEU A 119 4.79 25.29 -11.72
C LEU A 119 6.20 25.33 -11.14
N GLY A 120 6.77 26.51 -10.97
CA GLY A 120 8.02 26.69 -10.24
C GLY A 120 7.77 26.76 -8.74
N THR A 121 8.37 25.84 -7.97
CA THR A 121 8.16 25.72 -6.53
C THR A 121 9.49 25.75 -5.75
N SER A 122 9.41 26.10 -4.47
CA SER A 122 10.53 26.00 -3.52
C SER A 122 10.65 24.63 -2.86
N LYS A 123 9.58 23.82 -2.90
CA LYS A 123 9.52 22.45 -2.39
C LYS A 123 8.58 21.67 -3.29
N LEU A 124 9.01 20.50 -3.74
CA LEU A 124 8.16 19.56 -4.48
C LEU A 124 7.11 18.95 -3.54
N GLY A 125 5.91 18.71 -4.06
CA GLY A 125 4.89 17.91 -3.41
C GLY A 125 5.34 16.45 -3.29
N GLU A 126 4.59 15.67 -2.52
CA GLU A 126 4.76 14.23 -2.42
C GLU A 126 4.43 13.55 -3.76
N ALA A 127 5.15 12.50 -4.13
CA ALA A 127 4.79 11.69 -5.29
C ALA A 127 3.50 10.92 -4.98
N VAL A 128 2.63 10.80 -5.97
CA VAL A 128 1.37 10.06 -5.88
C VAL A 128 1.04 9.49 -7.25
N PRO A 129 0.18 8.48 -7.33
CA PRO A 129 -0.26 7.92 -8.60
C PRO A 129 -0.92 8.98 -9.47
N LEU A 130 -0.71 8.88 -10.77
CA LEU A 130 -1.44 9.69 -11.75
C LEU A 130 -2.81 9.05 -11.97
N VAL A 131 -3.82 9.59 -11.31
CA VAL A 131 -5.22 9.15 -11.47
C VAL A 131 -5.94 10.12 -12.40
N PRO A 132 -6.71 9.63 -13.39
CA PRO A 132 -7.42 10.50 -14.33
C PRO A 132 -8.36 11.48 -13.65
N SER A 133 -8.37 12.72 -14.15
CA SER A 133 -9.27 13.79 -13.70
C SER A 133 -10.42 14.00 -14.70
N GLY A 134 -11.35 13.04 -14.74
CA GLY A 134 -12.48 13.11 -15.69
C GLY A 134 -12.04 13.11 -17.16
N ASP A 135 -12.79 13.75 -18.06
CA ASP A 135 -12.51 13.76 -19.51
C ASP A 135 -11.65 14.96 -19.97
N GLN A 136 -10.98 15.61 -19.07
CA GLN A 136 -10.10 16.74 -19.41
C GLN A 136 -8.89 16.30 -20.23
N LYS A 137 -8.44 17.14 -21.19
CA LYS A 137 -7.24 16.92 -21.96
C LYS A 137 -6.00 16.88 -21.05
N LEU A 138 -5.92 17.83 -20.11
CA LEU A 138 -4.84 17.92 -19.14
C LEU A 138 -5.13 16.96 -17.98
N GLN A 139 -4.26 15.98 -17.75
CA GLN A 139 -4.39 14.97 -16.68
C GLN A 139 -3.47 15.23 -15.49
N CYS A 140 -2.36 15.90 -15.71
CA CYS A 140 -1.38 16.22 -14.67
C CYS A 140 -0.75 17.58 -14.88
N TYR A 141 -0.07 18.06 -13.85
CA TYR A 141 0.79 19.24 -13.90
C TYR A 141 2.22 18.89 -13.46
N VAL A 142 3.19 19.72 -13.80
CA VAL A 142 4.60 19.49 -13.52
C VAL A 142 5.10 20.52 -12.51
N GLU A 143 5.52 20.06 -11.34
CA GLU A 143 6.23 20.87 -10.35
C GLU A 143 7.72 20.87 -10.64
N ILE A 144 8.35 22.03 -10.73
CA ILE A 144 9.80 22.20 -10.94
C ILE A 144 10.42 22.87 -9.73
N LEU A 145 11.40 22.24 -9.12
CA LEU A 145 12.17 22.77 -7.99
C LEU A 145 13.14 23.86 -8.47
N ASN A 146 12.61 25.02 -8.81
CA ASN A 146 13.44 26.15 -9.22
C ASN A 146 12.80 27.50 -8.93
N PRO A 147 12.87 27.99 -7.67
CA PRO A 147 12.20 29.22 -7.25
C PRO A 147 12.79 30.50 -7.87
N LYS A 148 14.02 30.44 -8.38
CA LYS A 148 14.73 31.63 -8.91
C LYS A 148 14.59 31.80 -10.42
N CYS A 149 14.22 30.76 -11.15
CA CYS A 149 14.14 30.80 -12.59
C CYS A 149 12.69 31.03 -13.05
N LYS A 150 12.40 32.21 -13.57
CA LYS A 150 11.13 32.40 -14.31
C LYS A 150 11.21 31.62 -15.61
N ALA A 151 10.39 30.58 -15.77
CA ALA A 151 10.28 29.88 -17.03
C ALA A 151 9.51 30.72 -18.03
N LYS A 152 9.97 30.65 -19.29
CA LYS A 152 9.21 31.03 -20.47
C LYS A 152 9.17 29.80 -21.36
N ALA A 153 8.10 29.64 -22.13
CA ALA A 153 7.93 28.46 -23.00
C ALA A 153 9.17 28.14 -23.82
N LYS A 154 9.86 29.17 -24.38
CA LYS A 154 11.11 29.02 -25.16
C LYS A 154 12.31 28.47 -24.38
N PHE A 155 12.24 28.33 -23.07
CA PHE A 155 13.31 27.80 -22.22
C PHE A 155 13.01 26.39 -21.70
N LEU A 156 11.83 25.85 -21.96
CA LEU A 156 11.45 24.49 -21.66
C LEU A 156 11.61 23.62 -22.91
N ASP A 157 12.29 22.51 -22.73
CA ASP A 157 12.40 21.42 -23.68
C ASP A 157 12.02 20.16 -22.92
N TYR A 158 10.95 19.49 -23.32
CA TYR A 158 10.42 18.33 -22.59
C TYR A 158 9.90 17.27 -23.54
N ASP A 159 10.05 16.03 -23.09
CA ASP A 159 9.51 14.84 -23.70
C ASP A 159 8.91 14.00 -22.55
N ILE A 160 7.61 14.08 -22.39
CA ILE A 160 6.86 13.46 -21.29
C ILE A 160 5.56 12.90 -21.87
N HIS A 161 5.44 11.58 -21.90
CA HIS A 161 4.28 10.90 -22.41
C HIS A 161 3.44 10.34 -21.25
N VAL A 162 2.26 10.90 -21.06
CA VAL A 162 1.27 10.42 -20.09
C VAL A 162 0.20 9.66 -20.83
N VAL A 163 0.16 8.36 -20.63
CA VAL A 163 -0.87 7.49 -21.19
C VAL A 163 -2.06 7.47 -20.22
N ARG A 164 -3.26 7.56 -20.79
CA ARG A 164 -4.51 7.31 -20.09
C ARG A 164 -5.16 6.07 -20.65
N GLU A 165 -5.41 5.09 -19.79
CA GLU A 165 -6.14 3.89 -20.14
C GLU A 165 -7.47 3.84 -19.36
N ARG A 166 -8.57 3.67 -20.10
CA ARG A 166 -9.91 3.52 -19.54
C ARG A 166 -10.24 2.06 -19.36
N ASN A 167 -10.94 1.74 -18.29
CA ASN A 167 -11.35 0.38 -17.99
C ASN A 167 -10.17 -0.61 -17.90
N TYR A 168 -9.03 -0.16 -17.42
CA TYR A 168 -7.91 -1.06 -17.12
C TYR A 168 -8.40 -2.15 -16.16
N ARG A 169 -8.15 -3.41 -16.52
CA ARG A 169 -8.58 -4.54 -15.70
C ARG A 169 -7.51 -4.90 -14.70
N THR A 170 -7.81 -4.73 -13.43
CA THR A 170 -6.97 -5.14 -12.31
C THR A 170 -7.69 -6.14 -11.42
N GLN A 171 -7.08 -6.57 -10.31
CA GLN A 171 -7.60 -7.62 -9.45
C GLN A 171 -7.17 -7.51 -8.00
N ASN A 172 -8.05 -7.87 -7.08
CA ASN A 172 -7.67 -8.26 -5.72
C ASN A 172 -7.29 -9.74 -5.70
N VAL A 173 -6.42 -10.15 -4.77
CA VAL A 173 -6.04 -11.55 -4.56
C VAL A 173 -6.60 -12.03 -3.22
N VAL A 174 -7.45 -13.09 -3.25
CA VAL A 174 -8.24 -13.48 -2.08
C VAL A 174 -8.23 -14.99 -1.87
N GLY A 175 -7.86 -15.40 -0.65
CA GLY A 175 -7.89 -16.81 -0.25
C GLY A 175 -8.24 -16.97 1.22
N TYR A 176 -8.52 -18.19 1.67
CA TYR A 176 -8.87 -18.46 3.06
C TYR A 176 -8.37 -19.81 3.56
N LEU A 177 -8.24 -19.90 4.86
CA LEU A 177 -8.05 -21.15 5.61
C LEU A 177 -9.35 -21.43 6.41
N PRO A 178 -10.01 -22.59 6.20
CA PRO A 178 -11.22 -22.92 6.95
C PRO A 178 -10.88 -23.17 8.41
N GLY A 179 -11.67 -22.61 9.33
CA GLY A 179 -11.62 -22.89 10.75
C GLY A 179 -12.72 -23.85 11.21
N GLU A 180 -12.82 -24.07 12.51
CA GLU A 180 -13.93 -24.84 13.12
C GLU A 180 -15.25 -24.06 13.09
N SER A 181 -15.19 -22.74 13.01
CA SER A 181 -16.34 -21.84 12.92
C SER A 181 -16.36 -21.11 11.58
N ASP A 182 -17.56 -20.76 11.11
CA ASP A 182 -17.78 -19.87 9.98
C ASP A 182 -17.61 -18.37 10.32
N THR A 183 -17.42 -18.05 11.60
CA THR A 183 -16.97 -16.73 12.03
C THR A 183 -15.57 -16.46 11.50
N MET A 184 -15.37 -15.28 10.92
CA MET A 184 -14.15 -14.96 10.19
C MET A 184 -13.28 -13.94 10.92
N MET A 185 -11.97 -14.14 10.84
CA MET A 185 -10.96 -13.10 11.02
C MET A 185 -10.40 -12.77 9.65
N VAL A 186 -10.39 -11.50 9.28
CA VAL A 186 -9.95 -11.04 7.94
C VAL A 186 -8.68 -10.23 8.08
N PHE A 187 -7.65 -10.61 7.34
CA PHE A 187 -6.38 -9.88 7.26
C PHE A 187 -6.23 -9.30 5.86
N THR A 188 -5.95 -8.00 5.80
CA THR A 188 -5.84 -7.27 4.53
C THR A 188 -4.58 -6.44 4.45
N ALA A 189 -4.11 -6.20 3.24
CA ALA A 189 -3.08 -5.23 2.88
C ALA A 189 -3.27 -4.86 1.41
N HIS A 190 -2.78 -3.71 0.97
CA HIS A 190 -2.66 -3.47 -0.46
C HIS A 190 -1.29 -3.93 -0.97
N TYR A 191 -1.24 -4.34 -2.23
CA TYR A 191 -0.01 -4.79 -2.85
C TYR A 191 0.45 -3.89 -4.00
N ASP A 192 -0.42 -3.00 -4.50
CA ASP A 192 -0.05 -1.99 -5.50
C ASP A 192 0.85 -0.90 -4.89
N HIS A 193 1.54 -0.16 -5.76
CA HIS A 193 2.27 1.05 -5.38
C HIS A 193 2.37 1.99 -6.60
N LEU A 194 3.25 2.98 -6.55
CA LEU A 194 3.26 4.10 -7.49
C LEU A 194 3.74 3.77 -8.91
N GLY A 195 4.25 2.56 -9.16
CA GLY A 195 4.75 2.16 -10.47
C GLY A 195 6.12 2.70 -10.80
N SER A 196 6.33 2.97 -12.08
CA SER A 196 7.58 3.57 -12.57
C SER A 196 7.32 4.79 -13.48
N TRP A 197 8.35 5.57 -13.72
CA TRP A 197 8.37 6.61 -14.74
C TRP A 197 9.36 6.20 -15.83
N GLY A 198 8.85 5.47 -16.82
CA GLY A 198 9.67 4.73 -17.77
C GLY A 198 10.55 3.69 -17.08
N ASP A 199 11.63 3.28 -17.74
CA ASP A 199 12.56 2.25 -17.21
C ASP A 199 13.57 2.79 -16.19
N SER A 200 13.68 4.12 -16.06
CA SER A 200 14.79 4.74 -15.31
C SER A 200 14.45 5.10 -13.86
N LEU A 201 13.19 5.16 -13.50
CA LEU A 201 12.76 5.56 -12.17
C LEU A 201 11.63 4.65 -11.67
N CYS A 202 11.93 3.81 -10.70
CA CYS A 202 10.97 2.90 -10.08
C CYS A 202 10.72 3.29 -8.61
N PHE A 203 9.46 3.24 -8.19
CA PHE A 203 9.04 3.37 -6.80
C PHE A 203 8.84 1.97 -6.25
N PHE A 204 9.81 1.46 -5.50
CA PHE A 204 9.83 0.06 -5.08
C PHE A 204 8.79 -0.28 -4.01
N GLY A 205 8.47 0.67 -3.10
CA GLY A 205 7.44 0.52 -2.09
C GLY A 205 7.67 -0.68 -1.15
N ALA A 206 8.85 -0.79 -0.56
CA ALA A 206 9.14 -1.86 0.39
C ALA A 206 8.37 -1.67 1.69
N HIS A 207 8.41 -0.46 2.23
CA HIS A 207 7.61 -0.05 3.38
C HIS A 207 6.13 0.03 3.01
N ASP A 208 5.82 0.68 1.89
CA ASP A 208 4.50 0.95 1.36
C ASP A 208 4.25 0.18 0.04
N ASN A 209 3.51 -0.94 0.00
CA ASN A 209 3.14 -1.75 1.15
C ASN A 209 3.49 -3.23 0.90
N ALA A 210 4.72 -3.46 0.36
CA ALA A 210 5.22 -4.83 0.24
C ALA A 210 5.35 -5.49 1.62
N SER A 211 5.68 -4.69 2.65
CA SER A 211 5.86 -5.16 4.02
C SER A 211 4.55 -5.66 4.65
N GLY A 212 3.46 -4.93 4.53
CA GLY A 212 2.14 -5.36 5.02
C GLY A 212 1.62 -6.57 4.25
N THR A 213 1.78 -6.58 2.92
CA THR A 213 1.46 -7.74 2.07
C THR A 213 2.22 -8.99 2.52
N ALA A 214 3.54 -8.86 2.77
CA ALA A 214 4.36 -9.96 3.26
C ALA A 214 3.91 -10.46 4.63
N LEU A 215 3.51 -9.55 5.51
CA LEU A 215 3.01 -9.90 6.85
C LEU A 215 1.69 -10.66 6.79
N VAL A 216 0.75 -10.26 5.91
CA VAL A 216 -0.49 -11.02 5.67
C VAL A 216 -0.22 -12.43 5.17
N LEU A 217 0.72 -12.58 4.22
CA LEU A 217 1.13 -13.90 3.72
C LEU A 217 1.83 -14.74 4.80
N ASP A 218 2.58 -14.12 5.70
CA ASP A 218 3.22 -14.85 6.79
C ASP A 218 2.23 -15.32 7.86
N ILE A 219 1.20 -14.53 8.17
CA ILE A 219 0.07 -15.00 9.00
C ILE A 219 -0.58 -16.21 8.34
N ALA A 220 -0.83 -16.16 7.03
CA ALA A 220 -1.36 -17.31 6.28
C ALA A 220 -0.43 -18.54 6.39
N ARG A 221 0.88 -18.36 6.25
CA ARG A 221 1.88 -19.41 6.39
C ARG A 221 1.88 -20.04 7.78
N LEU A 222 1.87 -19.24 8.84
CA LEU A 222 1.83 -19.71 10.23
C LEU A 222 0.62 -20.59 10.48
N TYR A 223 -0.55 -20.15 10.03
CA TYR A 223 -1.81 -20.84 10.28
C TYR A 223 -2.11 -21.97 9.28
N SER A 224 -1.46 -22.01 8.13
CA SER A 224 -1.63 -23.14 7.17
C SER A 224 -1.13 -24.46 7.72
N THR A 225 -0.25 -24.45 8.72
CA THR A 225 0.35 -25.66 9.34
C THR A 225 -0.19 -25.95 10.74
N THR A 226 -1.05 -25.11 11.31
CA THR A 226 -1.50 -25.17 12.71
C THR A 226 -2.99 -25.50 12.86
N TYR A 227 -3.54 -26.33 11.97
CA TYR A 227 -4.94 -26.76 12.06
C TYR A 227 -5.16 -27.76 13.25
N PRO A 228 -6.29 -27.70 13.98
CA PRO A 228 -7.44 -26.80 13.79
C PRO A 228 -7.26 -25.43 14.44
N HIS A 229 -7.85 -24.40 13.83
CA HIS A 229 -7.99 -23.07 14.43
C HIS A 229 -9.47 -22.68 14.54
N ARG A 230 -9.79 -21.86 15.53
CA ARG A 230 -11.17 -21.54 15.93
C ARG A 230 -11.97 -20.84 14.81
N TYR A 231 -11.36 -19.85 14.15
CA TYR A 231 -12.01 -19.01 13.16
C TYR A 231 -11.57 -19.37 11.76
N THR A 232 -12.44 -19.16 10.78
CA THR A 232 -12.03 -19.10 9.37
C THR A 232 -11.18 -17.85 9.16
N LEU A 233 -9.96 -18.03 8.63
CA LEU A 233 -9.03 -16.93 8.36
C LEU A 233 -9.09 -16.55 6.89
N VAL A 234 -9.47 -15.32 6.60
CA VAL A 234 -9.56 -14.79 5.23
C VAL A 234 -8.43 -13.81 5.01
N PHE A 235 -7.78 -13.90 3.86
CA PHE A 235 -6.66 -13.06 3.43
C PHE A 235 -7.05 -12.37 2.15
N MET A 236 -7.12 -11.03 2.18
CA MET A 236 -7.51 -10.20 1.04
C MET A 236 -6.41 -9.18 0.76
N LEU A 237 -5.74 -9.35 -0.37
CA LEU A 237 -4.69 -8.44 -0.82
C LEU A 237 -5.23 -7.59 -1.96
N PHE A 238 -5.29 -6.28 -1.74
CA PHE A 238 -5.97 -5.32 -2.62
C PHE A 238 -5.01 -4.68 -3.61
N SER A 239 -5.51 -4.41 -4.82
CA SER A 239 -4.91 -3.45 -5.73
C SER A 239 -5.62 -2.10 -5.63
N GLY A 240 -5.04 -1.05 -6.21
CA GLY A 240 -5.69 0.24 -6.35
C GLY A 240 -5.95 0.99 -5.04
N GLU A 241 -5.21 0.70 -4.00
CA GLU A 241 -5.21 1.50 -2.78
C GLU A 241 -4.72 2.90 -3.10
N GLU A 242 -3.57 2.98 -3.74
CA GLU A 242 -2.89 4.21 -4.16
C GLU A 242 -3.72 5.04 -5.16
N ALA A 243 -4.58 4.37 -5.94
CA ALA A 243 -5.55 5.02 -6.83
C ALA A 243 -6.82 5.51 -6.11
N GLY A 244 -6.87 5.41 -4.78
CA GLY A 244 -7.98 5.89 -3.93
C GLY A 244 -8.85 4.79 -3.36
N LEU A 245 -8.26 3.77 -2.76
CA LEU A 245 -8.94 2.64 -2.10
C LEU A 245 -9.87 1.85 -3.06
N CYS A 246 -9.47 1.73 -4.35
CA CYS A 246 -10.36 1.18 -5.37
C CYS A 246 -10.67 -0.30 -5.14
N GLY A 247 -9.65 -1.11 -4.81
CA GLY A 247 -9.79 -2.55 -4.60
C GLY A 247 -10.61 -2.91 -3.38
N SER A 248 -10.32 -2.31 -2.24
CA SER A 248 -11.10 -2.50 -1.01
C SER A 248 -12.53 -1.98 -1.14
N SER A 249 -12.73 -0.84 -1.82
CA SER A 249 -14.06 -0.32 -2.14
C SER A 249 -14.83 -1.25 -3.07
N HIS A 250 -14.15 -1.90 -4.04
CA HIS A 250 -14.76 -2.90 -4.89
C HIS A 250 -15.17 -4.13 -4.08
N ALA A 251 -14.28 -4.65 -3.22
CA ALA A 251 -14.55 -5.80 -2.36
C ALA A 251 -15.72 -5.54 -1.38
N ALA A 252 -15.81 -4.34 -0.83
CA ALA A 252 -16.92 -3.95 0.06
C ALA A 252 -18.27 -3.91 -0.67
N ARG A 253 -18.30 -3.44 -1.93
CA ARG A 253 -19.52 -3.35 -2.75
C ARG A 253 -19.90 -4.65 -3.46
N ASN A 254 -18.94 -5.53 -3.73
CA ASN A 254 -19.11 -6.80 -4.42
C ASN A 254 -18.50 -7.92 -3.56
N PRO A 255 -19.10 -8.24 -2.41
CA PRO A 255 -18.47 -9.07 -1.39
C PRO A 255 -18.31 -10.53 -1.83
N LEU A 256 -17.13 -11.09 -1.61
CA LEU A 256 -16.83 -12.53 -1.73
C LEU A 256 -17.06 -13.29 -0.41
N ILE A 257 -17.30 -12.56 0.68
CA ILE A 257 -17.54 -13.08 2.01
C ILE A 257 -18.79 -12.43 2.63
N ASP A 258 -19.36 -13.07 3.61
CA ASP A 258 -20.44 -12.49 4.42
C ASP A 258 -19.86 -11.64 5.56
N TYR A 259 -19.84 -10.32 5.38
CA TYR A 259 -19.29 -9.39 6.37
C TYR A 259 -20.00 -9.45 7.73
N SER A 260 -21.26 -9.93 7.81
CA SER A 260 -21.96 -10.11 9.10
C SER A 260 -21.34 -11.19 9.98
N LYS A 261 -20.53 -12.08 9.40
CA LYS A 261 -19.77 -13.13 10.09
C LYS A 261 -18.33 -12.73 10.41
N VAL A 262 -17.92 -11.53 10.02
CA VAL A 262 -16.56 -11.02 10.30
C VAL A 262 -16.50 -10.52 11.74
N LYS A 263 -15.72 -11.20 12.55
CA LYS A 263 -15.44 -10.81 13.94
C LYS A 263 -14.54 -9.57 14.00
N LEU A 264 -13.53 -9.53 13.14
CA LEU A 264 -12.61 -8.41 12.99
C LEU A 264 -11.92 -8.46 11.63
N LEU A 265 -11.80 -7.31 10.99
CA LEU A 265 -10.90 -7.06 9.85
C LEU A 265 -9.69 -6.26 10.33
N VAL A 266 -8.50 -6.76 10.06
CA VAL A 266 -7.22 -6.11 10.39
C VAL A 266 -6.50 -5.80 9.09
N ASN A 267 -6.40 -4.52 8.77
CA ASN A 267 -5.61 -4.03 7.65
C ASN A 267 -4.19 -3.76 8.12
N LEU A 268 -3.20 -4.27 7.39
CA LEU A 268 -1.77 -4.17 7.70
C LEU A 268 -1.09 -3.35 6.62
N ASP A 269 -0.52 -2.23 7.01
CA ASP A 269 0.07 -1.31 6.05
C ASP A 269 1.27 -0.60 6.68
N MET A 270 2.39 -0.51 5.92
CA MET A 270 3.64 0.12 6.36
C MET A 270 4.28 -0.53 7.60
N PHE A 271 4.94 -1.70 7.41
CA PHE A 271 5.54 -2.49 8.51
C PHE A 271 7.08 -2.53 8.51
N CYS A 272 7.77 -1.67 7.78
CA CYS A 272 9.22 -1.50 7.96
C CYS A 272 9.51 -0.64 9.20
N GLY A 273 10.53 -1.01 9.96
CA GLY A 273 10.91 -0.29 11.18
C GLY A 273 10.16 -0.78 12.42
N GLY A 274 9.41 0.10 13.08
CA GLY A 274 8.67 -0.22 14.31
C GLY A 274 9.46 -0.01 15.60
N SER A 275 10.56 0.76 15.56
CA SER A 275 11.38 1.07 16.74
C SER A 275 10.61 1.86 17.81
N GLU A 276 9.54 2.55 17.43
CA GLU A 276 8.67 3.32 18.32
C GLU A 276 7.34 2.63 18.62
N GLY A 277 7.09 1.43 18.07
CA GLY A 277 5.89 0.66 18.30
C GLY A 277 4.94 0.64 17.10
N ILE A 278 3.62 0.68 17.36
CA ILE A 278 2.57 0.65 16.34
C ILE A 278 1.52 1.72 16.56
N ALA A 279 0.80 2.08 15.49
CA ALA A 279 -0.43 2.85 15.60
C ALA A 279 -1.63 2.02 15.10
N ILE A 280 -2.79 2.23 15.72
CA ILE A 280 -4.05 1.59 15.35
C ILE A 280 -5.04 2.70 14.97
N VAL A 281 -5.45 2.74 13.71
CA VAL A 281 -6.52 3.62 13.19
C VAL A 281 -7.86 2.93 13.37
N ASN A 282 -8.91 3.68 13.62
CA ASN A 282 -10.24 3.25 14.06
C ASN A 282 -10.24 2.57 15.45
N ALA A 283 -9.21 2.81 16.24
CA ALA A 283 -9.07 2.26 17.57
C ALA A 283 -10.14 2.75 18.56
N THR A 284 -10.75 3.90 18.29
CA THR A 284 -11.78 4.50 19.17
C THR A 284 -13.21 4.02 18.88
N ASP A 285 -13.39 3.25 17.81
CA ASP A 285 -14.68 2.64 17.49
C ASP A 285 -15.07 1.60 18.55
N SER A 286 -16.35 1.61 18.98
CA SER A 286 -16.85 0.74 20.05
C SER A 286 -16.74 -0.75 19.74
N LEU A 287 -16.84 -1.14 18.47
CA LEU A 287 -16.71 -2.52 18.02
C LEU A 287 -15.23 -2.97 17.96
N CYS A 288 -14.30 -2.05 17.75
CA CYS A 288 -12.87 -2.31 17.73
C CYS A 288 -12.23 -2.30 19.14
N GLN A 289 -12.80 -1.56 20.09
CA GLN A 289 -12.25 -1.37 21.44
C GLN A 289 -11.90 -2.65 22.20
N PRO A 290 -12.72 -3.75 22.17
CA PRO A 290 -12.33 -4.99 22.84
C PRO A 290 -11.01 -5.56 22.34
N PHE A 291 -10.77 -5.50 21.04
CA PHE A 291 -9.54 -5.98 20.39
C PHE A 291 -8.34 -5.07 20.67
N VAL A 292 -8.55 -3.76 20.70
CA VAL A 292 -7.51 -2.79 21.10
C VAL A 292 -7.06 -3.04 22.53
N LYS A 293 -7.98 -3.29 23.46
CA LYS A 293 -7.66 -3.64 24.85
C LYS A 293 -6.90 -4.95 24.94
N GLN A 294 -7.25 -5.96 24.12
CA GLN A 294 -6.51 -7.22 24.03
C GLN A 294 -5.07 -6.98 23.57
N LEU A 295 -4.87 -6.21 22.49
CA LEU A 295 -3.53 -5.85 21.99
C LEU A 295 -2.69 -5.13 23.06
N ILE A 296 -3.26 -4.18 23.79
CA ILE A 296 -2.57 -3.47 24.87
C ILE A 296 -2.16 -4.46 25.99
N ALA A 297 -3.08 -5.33 26.44
CA ALA A 297 -2.79 -6.31 27.49
C ALA A 297 -1.69 -7.31 27.07
N VAL A 298 -1.70 -7.75 25.80
CA VAL A 298 -0.63 -8.61 25.24
C VAL A 298 0.68 -7.84 25.15
N ASN A 299 0.64 -6.58 24.72
CA ASN A 299 1.83 -5.75 24.68
C ASN A 299 2.44 -5.56 26.07
N ASP A 300 1.64 -5.23 27.07
CA ASP A 300 2.09 -5.00 28.44
C ASP A 300 2.69 -6.24 29.09
N SER A 301 2.21 -7.43 28.71
CA SER A 301 2.66 -8.69 29.30
C SER A 301 3.77 -9.40 28.51
N ILE A 302 3.74 -9.33 27.17
CA ILE A 302 4.54 -10.21 26.30
C ILE A 302 5.44 -9.44 25.33
N THR A 303 4.87 -8.60 24.46
CA THR A 303 5.63 -8.08 23.30
C THR A 303 6.46 -6.85 23.61
N ARG A 304 6.03 -6.03 24.57
CA ARG A 304 6.79 -4.88 25.07
C ARG A 304 7.21 -3.87 23.99
N LEU A 305 6.38 -3.68 22.97
CA LEU A 305 6.60 -2.58 22.03
C LEU A 305 6.53 -1.23 22.78
N PRO A 306 7.32 -0.24 22.40
CA PRO A 306 7.38 1.05 23.11
C PRO A 306 6.04 1.78 23.21
N GLU A 307 5.25 1.81 22.13
CA GLU A 307 3.95 2.46 22.10
C GLU A 307 2.92 1.65 21.31
N ILE A 308 1.65 1.66 21.77
CA ILE A 308 0.47 1.36 20.97
C ILE A 308 -0.38 2.63 20.89
N LYS A 309 -0.21 3.39 19.80
CA LYS A 309 -0.89 4.66 19.58
C LYS A 309 -2.28 4.43 19.02
N GLN A 310 -3.31 4.90 19.74
CA GLN A 310 -4.68 4.83 19.29
C GLN A 310 -5.06 6.06 18.47
N ARG A 311 -5.72 5.86 17.32
CA ARG A 311 -6.20 6.93 16.44
C ARG A 311 -7.67 6.74 16.11
N THR A 312 -8.35 7.85 15.85
CA THR A 312 -9.72 7.85 15.32
C THR A 312 -9.74 7.31 13.90
N ASN A 313 -10.94 6.98 13.39
CA ASN A 313 -11.10 6.53 12.02
C ASN A 313 -10.69 7.60 11.00
N ALA A 314 -10.08 7.16 9.91
CA ALA A 314 -9.66 8.01 8.79
C ALA A 314 -9.66 7.21 7.49
N ALA A 315 -10.02 7.87 6.37
CA ALA A 315 -10.00 7.25 5.04
C ALA A 315 -8.58 7.30 4.46
N ASN A 316 -7.66 6.58 5.10
CA ASN A 316 -6.24 6.61 4.80
C ASN A 316 -5.61 5.23 4.58
N SER A 317 -6.40 4.17 4.53
CA SER A 317 -6.02 2.82 4.06
C SER A 317 -7.27 1.93 3.92
N ASP A 318 -7.10 0.69 3.48
CA ASP A 318 -8.12 -0.25 3.00
C ASP A 318 -9.13 -0.75 4.05
N HIS A 319 -8.92 -0.51 5.33
CA HIS A 319 -9.94 -0.78 6.36
C HIS A 319 -11.18 0.09 6.18
N TYR A 320 -11.00 1.31 5.64
CA TYR A 320 -12.03 2.35 5.65
C TYR A 320 -13.33 1.96 4.93
N PRO A 321 -13.31 1.41 3.70
CA PRO A 321 -14.53 0.99 3.02
C PRO A 321 -15.32 -0.11 3.77
N CYS A 322 -14.66 -0.86 4.65
CA CYS A 322 -15.27 -1.97 5.39
C CYS A 322 -15.81 -1.55 6.77
N THR A 323 -15.50 -0.34 7.27
CA THR A 323 -15.91 0.09 8.63
C THR A 323 -17.42 0.18 8.85
N SER A 324 -18.21 0.31 7.78
CA SER A 324 -19.67 0.26 7.84
C SER A 324 -20.26 -1.16 7.77
N LEU A 325 -19.44 -2.17 7.49
CA LEU A 325 -19.86 -3.55 7.26
C LEU A 325 -19.48 -4.48 8.41
N CYS A 326 -18.34 -4.25 9.05
CA CYS A 326 -17.84 -5.06 10.16
C CYS A 326 -16.86 -4.25 11.04
N PRO A 327 -16.49 -4.75 12.24
CA PRO A 327 -15.38 -4.19 12.99
C PRO A 327 -14.10 -4.22 12.12
N ALA A 328 -13.53 -3.07 11.82
CA ALA A 328 -12.37 -2.97 10.95
C ALA A 328 -11.38 -1.94 11.50
N MET A 329 -10.11 -2.32 11.60
CA MET A 329 -9.03 -1.45 12.04
C MET A 329 -7.81 -1.56 11.13
N PHE A 330 -7.01 -0.51 11.11
CA PHE A 330 -5.76 -0.44 10.38
C PHE A 330 -4.59 -0.32 11.36
N ILE A 331 -3.56 -1.14 11.19
CA ILE A 331 -2.36 -1.15 12.02
C ILE A 331 -1.15 -0.87 11.12
N TYR A 332 -0.26 0.03 11.60
CA TYR A 332 1.01 0.32 10.96
C TYR A 332 2.13 0.53 11.99
N SER A 333 3.37 0.33 11.57
CA SER A 333 4.54 0.50 12.44
C SER A 333 4.92 1.98 12.64
N LEU A 334 5.52 2.30 13.78
CA LEU A 334 6.06 3.61 14.12
C LEU A 334 7.57 3.56 14.24
N GLY A 335 8.24 4.60 13.73
CA GLY A 335 9.70 4.71 13.76
C GLY A 335 10.40 3.92 12.65
N GLY A 336 11.56 4.44 12.21
CA GLY A 336 12.37 3.87 11.12
C GLY A 336 13.15 2.63 11.49
N PRO A 337 14.06 2.11 10.62
CA PRO A 337 14.43 2.74 9.35
C PRO A 337 13.53 2.35 8.18
N TYR A 338 13.29 3.27 7.29
CA TYR A 338 12.69 3.07 5.97
C TYR A 338 13.14 4.20 5.02
N GLY A 339 13.17 3.94 3.72
CA GLY A 339 13.78 4.84 2.71
C GLY A 339 13.02 6.12 2.42
N GLY A 340 11.86 6.30 3.01
CA GLY A 340 10.99 7.45 2.82
C GLY A 340 9.72 7.11 2.06
N TYR A 341 8.62 7.59 2.59
CA TYR A 341 7.28 7.39 2.03
C TYR A 341 7.18 7.96 0.61
N HIS A 342 6.59 7.20 -0.32
CA HIS A 342 6.41 7.58 -1.72
C HIS A 342 7.70 8.05 -2.41
N SER A 343 8.78 7.32 -2.17
CA SER A 343 10.12 7.64 -2.63
C SER A 343 10.77 6.45 -3.34
N PRO A 344 11.59 6.69 -4.38
CA PRO A 344 12.41 5.63 -4.97
C PRO A 344 13.41 4.99 -4.00
N ALA A 345 13.66 5.63 -2.85
CA ALA A 345 14.52 5.10 -1.78
C ALA A 345 13.77 4.20 -0.78
N ASP A 346 12.45 4.01 -0.95
CA ASP A 346 11.68 3.00 -0.22
C ASP A 346 11.91 1.62 -0.86
N ASP A 347 13.09 1.08 -0.66
CA ASP A 347 13.57 -0.18 -1.22
C ASP A 347 13.77 -1.25 -0.14
N CYS A 348 14.06 -2.46 -0.58
CA CYS A 348 14.30 -3.59 0.33
C CYS A 348 15.50 -3.35 1.27
N GLN A 349 16.54 -2.60 0.86
CA GLN A 349 17.73 -2.37 1.67
C GLN A 349 17.43 -1.39 2.82
N SER A 350 16.55 -0.44 2.60
CA SER A 350 16.13 0.54 3.59
C SER A 350 15.05 0.02 4.55
N CYS A 351 14.40 -1.11 4.23
CA CYS A 351 13.32 -1.68 5.03
C CYS A 351 13.86 -2.49 6.23
N GLY A 352 13.61 -2.01 7.43
CA GLY A 352 14.04 -2.64 8.68
C GLY A 352 13.04 -3.64 9.27
N ILE A 353 12.28 -4.38 8.45
CA ILE A 353 11.19 -5.27 8.90
C ILE A 353 11.64 -6.31 9.93
N ALA A 354 12.85 -6.82 9.81
CA ALA A 354 13.34 -7.91 10.66
C ALA A 354 13.55 -7.54 12.14
N GLN A 355 13.73 -6.25 12.46
CA GLN A 355 14.13 -5.83 13.82
C GLN A 355 13.05 -6.08 14.87
N ASN A 356 11.78 -5.75 14.56
CA ASN A 356 10.66 -5.87 15.50
C ASN A 356 9.62 -6.89 15.06
N TYR A 357 9.88 -7.57 13.96
CA TYR A 357 8.96 -8.55 13.38
C TYR A 357 8.43 -9.58 14.40
N PRO A 358 9.27 -10.24 15.24
CA PRO A 358 8.77 -11.25 16.19
C PRO A 358 7.72 -10.71 17.16
N ASN A 359 7.89 -9.48 17.63
CA ASN A 359 6.94 -8.86 18.55
C ASN A 359 5.66 -8.41 17.82
N MET A 360 5.78 -7.86 16.61
CA MET A 360 4.65 -7.43 15.82
C MET A 360 3.76 -8.60 15.39
N ILE A 361 4.34 -9.67 14.84
CA ILE A 361 3.57 -10.84 14.42
C ILE A 361 2.87 -11.50 15.62
N ARG A 362 3.56 -11.62 16.75
CA ARG A 362 2.98 -12.17 17.97
C ARG A 362 1.82 -11.33 18.48
N LEU A 363 1.96 -10.01 18.45
CA LEU A 363 0.90 -9.09 18.85
C LEU A 363 -0.33 -9.24 17.94
N ILE A 364 -0.13 -9.20 16.61
CA ILE A 364 -1.23 -9.28 15.64
C ILE A 364 -1.92 -10.65 15.72
N THR A 365 -1.16 -11.73 15.79
CA THR A 365 -1.73 -13.09 15.85
C THR A 365 -2.46 -13.39 17.16
N SER A 366 -2.18 -12.67 18.23
CA SER A 366 -2.95 -12.78 19.48
C SER A 366 -4.42 -12.45 19.32
N LEU A 367 -4.82 -11.73 18.26
CA LEU A 367 -6.22 -11.46 17.93
C LEU A 367 -6.98 -12.70 17.44
N ILE A 368 -6.28 -13.74 17.00
CA ILE A 368 -6.87 -14.99 16.50
C ILE A 368 -7.16 -15.96 17.64
N GLU A 369 -6.44 -15.86 18.75
CA GLU A 369 -6.59 -16.69 19.95
C GLU A 369 -7.77 -16.23 20.82
#